data_5268f9f75eb11134fabcaf4989f8a3e7
#
_entry.id   5268f9f75eb11134fabcaf4989f8a3e7
#
_cell.length_a   1.000
_cell.length_b   1.000
_cell.length_c   1.000
_cell.angle_alpha   90.00
_cell.angle_beta   90.00
_cell.angle_gamma   90.00
#
_symmetry.space_group_name_H-M   'P 1'
#
loop_
_entity.id
_entity.type
_entity.pdbx_description
1 polymer ?
#
loop_
_entity_poly.entity_id
_entity_poly.type
_entity_poly.pdbx_seq_one_letter_code
_entity_poly.pdbx_strand_id
1 'polypeptide(L)'
;MSAVLGSTFGEAAKERRSRRVVQALIKECIDVCAKGGIKIEPVQGKDIVKLLDYKNSFKKAISFFIIPIAIKKHALLKASMLQDLEKGKKSEVDAINGVVSAFGKKVGFPTPMNDKVVEIIHQIEDGKLTPSFKNIELFN
;
A
#
# COMPACT_ATOMS: atom_id res chain seq x y z
N MET A 1 2.55 1.16 -3.62
CA MET A 1 3.53 0.23 -4.26
C MET A 1 3.78 0.55 -5.73
N SER A 2 2.79 0.81 -6.58
CA SER A 2 3.02 1.20 -7.99
C SER A 2 4.05 2.34 -8.11
N ALA A 3 3.91 3.40 -7.33
CA ALA A 3 4.83 4.55 -7.33
C ALA A 3 6.25 4.20 -6.84
N VAL A 4 6.37 3.35 -5.82
CA VAL A 4 7.68 2.88 -5.31
C VAL A 4 8.44 2.06 -6.35
N LEU A 5 7.70 1.20 -7.08
CA LEU A 5 8.29 0.24 -8.01
C LEU A 5 8.39 0.76 -9.45
N GLY A 6 7.80 1.91 -9.77
CA GLY A 6 7.74 2.40 -11.16
C GLY A 6 6.94 1.50 -12.09
N SER A 7 5.86 0.89 -11.59
CA SER A 7 5.16 -0.19 -12.29
C SER A 7 3.65 0.01 -12.32
N THR A 8 2.97 -0.72 -13.20
CA THR A 8 1.49 -0.83 -13.16
C THR A 8 1.04 -1.61 -11.93
N PHE A 9 -0.26 -1.50 -11.60
CA PHE A 9 -0.83 -2.28 -10.50
C PHE A 9 -0.70 -3.79 -10.73
N GLY A 10 -0.84 -4.25 -11.97
CA GLY A 10 -0.71 -5.66 -12.31
C GLY A 10 0.70 -6.19 -12.14
N GLU A 11 1.71 -5.44 -12.55
CA GLU A 11 3.12 -5.80 -12.37
C GLU A 11 3.48 -5.86 -10.88
N ALA A 12 3.10 -4.84 -10.12
CA ALA A 12 3.30 -4.83 -8.66
C ALA A 12 2.64 -6.03 -7.98
N ALA A 13 1.45 -6.45 -8.42
CA ALA A 13 0.76 -7.59 -7.83
C ALA A 13 1.25 -8.96 -8.31
N LYS A 14 1.90 -9.05 -9.46
CA LYS A 14 2.54 -10.28 -9.92
C LYS A 14 3.79 -10.61 -9.12
N GLU A 15 4.56 -9.58 -8.75
CA GLU A 15 5.77 -9.75 -7.95
C GLU A 15 5.40 -10.16 -6.51
N ARG A 16 5.97 -11.28 -6.06
CA ARG A 16 5.55 -11.95 -4.81
C ARG A 16 5.89 -11.16 -3.55
N ARG A 17 7.04 -10.50 -3.51
CA ARG A 17 7.46 -9.67 -2.35
C ARG A 17 6.62 -8.40 -2.29
N SER A 18 6.40 -7.74 -3.43
CA SER A 18 5.53 -6.57 -3.55
C SER A 18 4.12 -6.88 -3.06
N ARG A 19 3.56 -8.03 -3.45
CA ARG A 19 2.24 -8.47 -2.99
C ARG A 19 2.18 -8.65 -1.48
N ARG A 20 3.24 -9.15 -0.85
CA ARG A 20 3.33 -9.25 0.62
C ARG A 20 3.34 -7.88 1.27
N VAL A 21 4.06 -6.92 0.70
CA VAL A 21 4.08 -5.54 1.19
C VAL A 21 2.71 -4.89 1.02
N VAL A 22 2.06 -5.04 -0.14
CA VAL A 22 0.68 -4.56 -0.36
C VAL A 22 -0.28 -5.16 0.67
N GLN A 23 -0.19 -6.46 0.93
CA GLN A 23 -1.00 -7.14 1.94
C GLN A 23 -0.78 -6.55 3.33
N ALA A 24 0.47 -6.28 3.71
CA ALA A 24 0.81 -5.69 5.00
C ALA A 24 0.33 -4.23 5.11
N LEU A 25 0.47 -3.43 4.05
CA LEU A 25 -0.03 -2.05 3.98
C LEU A 25 -1.55 -1.99 4.23
N ILE A 26 -2.31 -2.86 3.55
CA ILE A 26 -3.77 -2.93 3.73
C ILE A 26 -4.10 -3.37 5.15
N LYS A 27 -3.36 -4.34 5.69
CA LYS A 27 -3.57 -4.82 7.07
C LYS A 27 -3.31 -3.72 8.09
N GLU A 28 -2.25 -2.94 7.96
CA GLU A 28 -2.00 -1.79 8.83
C GLU A 28 -3.16 -0.78 8.79
N CYS A 29 -3.67 -0.46 7.59
CA CYS A 29 -4.84 0.43 7.45
C CYS A 29 -6.07 -0.12 8.22
N ILE A 30 -6.36 -1.41 8.06
CA ILE A 30 -7.49 -2.06 8.75
C ILE A 30 -7.29 -2.01 10.27
N ASP A 31 -6.10 -2.36 10.74
CA ASP A 31 -5.80 -2.43 12.19
C ASP A 31 -5.82 -1.05 12.85
N VAL A 32 -5.27 -0.04 12.17
CA VAL A 32 -5.30 1.36 12.64
C VAL A 32 -6.73 1.87 12.73
N CYS A 33 -7.57 1.61 11.72
CA CYS A 33 -8.98 1.96 11.74
C CYS A 33 -9.72 1.25 12.89
N ALA A 34 -9.50 -0.05 13.05
CA ALA A 34 -10.10 -0.83 14.13
C ALA A 34 -9.68 -0.31 15.51
N LYS A 35 -8.38 0.00 15.70
CA LYS A 35 -7.85 0.55 16.94
C LYS A 35 -8.42 1.93 17.26
N GLY A 36 -8.65 2.74 16.22
CA GLY A 36 -9.21 4.09 16.34
C GLY A 36 -10.75 4.13 16.39
N GLY A 37 -11.43 2.99 16.36
CA GLY A 37 -12.89 2.93 16.35
C GLY A 37 -13.53 3.39 15.03
N ILE A 38 -12.76 3.44 13.95
CA ILE A 38 -13.25 3.83 12.62
C ILE A 38 -13.80 2.60 11.91
N LYS A 39 -15.07 2.66 11.52
CA LYS A 39 -15.69 1.64 10.70
C LYS A 39 -15.30 1.84 9.22
N ILE A 40 -14.73 0.82 8.61
CA ILE A 40 -14.42 0.84 7.17
C ILE A 40 -15.67 0.41 6.41
N GLU A 41 -16.18 1.29 5.56
CA GLU A 41 -17.34 0.99 4.70
C GLU A 41 -16.93 0.15 3.48
N PRO A 42 -17.85 -0.65 2.94
CA PRO A 42 -17.58 -1.43 1.72
C PRO A 42 -17.17 -0.53 0.54
N VAL A 43 -16.15 -0.93 -0.19
CA VAL A 43 -15.68 -0.24 -1.40
C VAL A 43 -16.28 -0.90 -2.61
N GLN A 44 -17.04 -0.15 -3.42
CA GLN A 44 -17.75 -0.67 -4.60
C GLN A 44 -18.59 -1.92 -4.28
N GLY A 45 -19.29 -1.92 -3.15
CA GLY A 45 -20.12 -3.03 -2.70
C GLY A 45 -19.36 -4.25 -2.17
N LYS A 46 -18.02 -4.17 -2.05
CA LYS A 46 -17.20 -5.25 -1.51
C LYS A 46 -16.68 -4.90 -0.12
N ASP A 47 -16.89 -5.79 0.83
CA ASP A 47 -16.36 -5.68 2.18
C ASP A 47 -14.85 -6.03 2.16
N ILE A 48 -14.03 -4.99 2.08
CA ILE A 48 -12.56 -5.09 2.04
C ILE A 48 -12.01 -5.71 3.33
N VAL A 49 -12.61 -5.37 4.47
CA VAL A 49 -12.19 -5.91 5.77
C VAL A 49 -12.40 -7.42 5.79
N LYS A 50 -13.59 -7.89 5.40
CA LYS A 50 -13.90 -9.32 5.35
C LYS A 50 -12.96 -10.10 4.42
N LEU A 51 -12.54 -9.49 3.31
CA LEU A 51 -11.70 -10.12 2.30
C LEU A 51 -10.21 -10.10 2.66
N LEU A 52 -9.72 -9.00 3.23
CA LEU A 52 -8.29 -8.73 3.36
C LEU A 52 -7.80 -8.69 4.82
N ASP A 53 -8.68 -8.60 5.81
CA ASP A 53 -8.30 -8.76 7.21
C ASP A 53 -7.97 -10.22 7.50
N TYR A 54 -6.78 -10.45 8.06
CA TYR A 54 -6.34 -11.79 8.45
C TYR A 54 -5.86 -11.81 9.89
N LYS A 55 -6.37 -12.77 10.64
CA LYS A 55 -6.00 -13.04 12.03
C LYS A 55 -5.21 -14.35 12.20
N ASN A 56 -5.10 -15.13 11.13
CA ASN A 56 -4.36 -16.40 11.13
C ASN A 56 -3.70 -16.65 9.76
N SER A 57 -2.81 -17.64 9.72
CA SER A 57 -2.03 -17.98 8.52
C SER A 57 -2.89 -18.40 7.33
N PHE A 58 -4.01 -19.07 7.56
CA PHE A 58 -4.91 -19.52 6.51
C PHE A 58 -5.59 -18.33 5.81
N LYS A 59 -6.17 -17.40 6.58
CA LYS A 59 -6.75 -16.17 6.04
C LYS A 59 -5.68 -15.29 5.37
N LYS A 60 -4.45 -15.25 5.94
CA LYS A 60 -3.32 -14.56 5.32
C LYS A 60 -3.00 -15.11 3.93
N ALA A 61 -3.01 -16.43 3.75
CA ALA A 61 -2.83 -17.04 2.43
C ALA A 61 -3.96 -16.68 1.47
N ILE A 62 -5.22 -16.76 1.91
CA ILE A 62 -6.38 -16.38 1.08
C ILE A 62 -6.28 -14.92 0.63
N SER A 63 -6.06 -13.97 1.55
CA SER A 63 -5.96 -12.54 1.22
C SER A 63 -4.82 -12.28 0.25
N PHE A 64 -3.69 -13.00 0.36
CA PHE A 64 -2.58 -12.90 -0.57
C PHE A 64 -2.96 -13.28 -2.01
N PHE A 65 -3.77 -14.32 -2.18
CA PHE A 65 -4.24 -14.76 -3.51
C PHE A 65 -5.40 -13.92 -4.07
N ILE A 66 -6.14 -13.24 -3.20
CA ILE A 66 -7.24 -12.36 -3.62
C ILE A 66 -6.72 -11.05 -4.24
N ILE A 67 -5.58 -10.50 -3.77
CA ILE A 67 -5.05 -9.21 -4.23
C ILE A 67 -4.95 -9.10 -5.76
N PRO A 68 -4.31 -10.03 -6.50
CA PRO A 68 -4.23 -9.91 -7.96
C PRO A 68 -5.59 -9.99 -8.64
N ILE A 69 -6.54 -10.74 -8.06
CA ILE A 69 -7.89 -10.87 -8.60
C ILE A 69 -8.66 -9.56 -8.41
N ALA A 70 -8.53 -8.94 -7.24
CA ALA A 70 -9.20 -7.69 -6.91
C ALA A 70 -8.80 -6.54 -7.83
N ILE A 71 -7.52 -6.48 -8.23
CA ILE A 71 -6.99 -5.41 -9.09
C ILE A 71 -7.03 -5.73 -10.59
N LYS A 72 -7.49 -6.91 -11.00
CA LYS A 72 -7.44 -7.36 -12.40
C LYS A 72 -7.99 -6.35 -13.40
N LYS A 73 -9.09 -5.68 -13.05
CA LYS A 73 -9.71 -4.64 -13.92
C LYS A 73 -8.83 -3.40 -14.11
N HIS A 74 -7.93 -3.15 -13.17
CA HIS A 74 -7.04 -1.99 -13.15
C HIS A 74 -5.56 -2.36 -13.36
N ALA A 75 -5.28 -3.58 -13.77
CA ALA A 75 -3.93 -4.14 -13.82
C ALA A 75 -2.96 -3.35 -14.72
N LEU A 76 -3.46 -2.72 -15.79
CA LEU A 76 -2.66 -1.93 -16.72
C LEU A 76 -2.49 -0.46 -16.28
N LEU A 77 -3.17 -0.03 -15.22
CA LEU A 77 -3.09 1.35 -14.75
C LEU A 77 -1.86 1.56 -13.87
N LYS A 78 -1.29 2.76 -13.96
CA LYS A 78 -0.33 3.31 -13.02
C LYS A 78 -1.08 4.12 -11.96
N ALA A 79 -0.59 4.12 -10.73
CA ALA A 79 -1.10 5.03 -9.70
C ALA A 79 -0.90 6.51 -10.12
N SER A 80 -1.84 7.40 -9.76
CA SER A 80 -1.69 8.86 -9.94
C SER A 80 -0.37 9.35 -9.36
N MET A 81 -0.04 8.89 -8.17
CA MET A 81 1.22 9.18 -7.49
C MET A 81 2.45 8.87 -8.36
N LEU A 82 2.47 7.74 -9.10
CA LEU A 82 3.56 7.43 -10.03
C LEU A 82 3.60 8.43 -11.19
N GLN A 83 2.43 8.76 -11.74
CA GLN A 83 2.35 9.72 -12.85
C GLN A 83 2.83 11.13 -12.44
N ASP A 84 2.60 11.53 -11.20
CA ASP A 84 3.09 12.80 -10.67
C ASP A 84 4.62 12.78 -10.49
N LEU A 85 5.17 11.71 -9.95
CA LEU A 85 6.62 11.52 -9.83
C LEU A 85 7.32 11.49 -11.20
N GLU A 86 6.73 10.82 -12.20
CA GLU A 86 7.25 10.81 -13.58
C GLU A 86 7.27 12.20 -14.23
N LYS A 87 6.41 13.10 -13.76
CA LYS A 87 6.35 14.53 -14.20
C LYS A 87 7.18 15.45 -13.31
N GLY A 88 7.94 14.92 -12.36
CA GLY A 88 8.71 15.72 -11.40
C GLY A 88 7.86 16.52 -10.41
N LYS A 89 6.61 16.13 -10.20
CA LYS A 89 5.70 16.75 -9.23
C LYS A 89 5.74 16.03 -7.90
N LYS A 90 5.47 16.77 -6.82
CA LYS A 90 5.19 16.16 -5.52
C LYS A 90 3.95 15.29 -5.58
N SER A 91 4.01 14.16 -4.92
CA SER A 91 2.92 13.18 -4.85
C SER A 91 1.99 13.43 -3.66
N GLU A 92 0.87 12.71 -3.64
CA GLU A 92 -0.09 12.73 -2.53
C GLU A 92 0.26 11.73 -1.41
N VAL A 93 1.52 11.31 -1.28
CA VAL A 93 1.92 10.26 -0.33
C VAL A 93 1.55 10.61 1.11
N ASP A 94 1.72 11.87 1.51
CA ASP A 94 1.39 12.32 2.86
C ASP A 94 -0.12 12.29 3.13
N ALA A 95 -0.92 12.61 2.11
CA ALA A 95 -2.38 12.57 2.21
C ALA A 95 -2.96 11.14 2.16
N ILE A 96 -2.20 10.16 1.69
CA ILE A 96 -2.63 8.75 1.57
C ILE A 96 -1.97 7.90 2.65
N ASN A 97 -0.68 7.62 2.53
CA ASN A 97 0.04 6.77 3.49
C ASN A 97 0.42 7.53 4.77
N GLY A 98 0.78 8.82 4.64
CA GLY A 98 1.11 9.67 5.77
C GLY A 98 -0.04 9.85 6.76
N VAL A 99 -1.29 9.91 6.29
CA VAL A 99 -2.48 9.95 7.17
C VAL A 99 -2.59 8.66 7.98
N VAL A 100 -2.32 7.49 7.39
CA VAL A 100 -2.33 6.21 8.13
C VAL A 100 -1.25 6.22 9.20
N SER A 101 -0.04 6.67 8.87
CA SER A 101 1.08 6.81 9.81
C SER A 101 0.76 7.75 10.97
N ALA A 102 0.22 8.93 10.66
CA ALA A 102 -0.15 9.93 11.66
C ALA A 102 -1.26 9.44 12.59
N PHE A 103 -2.28 8.79 12.03
CA PHE A 103 -3.37 8.24 12.82
C PHE A 103 -2.92 7.03 13.64
N GLY A 104 -2.06 6.17 13.10
CA GLY A 104 -1.42 5.08 13.83
C GLY A 104 -0.69 5.58 15.09
N LYS A 105 0.12 6.63 14.96
CA LYS A 105 0.78 7.29 16.11
C LYS A 105 -0.23 7.81 17.13
N LYS A 106 -1.31 8.45 16.67
CA LYS A 106 -2.37 8.97 17.55
C LYS A 106 -3.07 7.89 18.38
N VAL A 107 -3.31 6.72 17.80
CA VAL A 107 -3.99 5.60 18.49
C VAL A 107 -3.05 4.58 19.13
N GLY A 108 -1.73 4.83 19.08
CA GLY A 108 -0.71 3.95 19.63
C GLY A 108 -0.59 2.62 18.86
N PHE A 109 -0.73 2.64 17.54
CA PHE A 109 -0.56 1.48 16.67
C PHE A 109 0.56 1.72 15.65
N PRO A 110 1.60 0.85 15.58
CA PRO A 110 2.71 1.02 14.66
C PRO A 110 2.29 0.75 13.20
N THR A 111 2.83 1.55 12.27
CA THR A 111 2.54 1.46 10.84
C THR A 111 3.83 1.39 9.99
N PRO A 112 4.72 0.42 10.25
CA PRO A 112 6.06 0.40 9.64
C PRO A 112 6.04 0.31 8.11
N MET A 113 5.04 -0.33 7.50
CA MET A 113 4.95 -0.43 6.04
C MET A 113 4.50 0.88 5.42
N ASN A 114 3.50 1.56 6.00
CA ASN A 114 3.08 2.88 5.53
C ASN A 114 4.16 3.93 5.76
N ASP A 115 4.82 3.93 6.91
CA ASP A 115 5.96 4.81 7.21
C ASP A 115 7.09 4.62 6.18
N LYS A 116 7.40 3.36 5.82
CA LYS A 116 8.42 3.04 4.82
C LYS A 116 8.04 3.51 3.42
N VAL A 117 6.77 3.41 3.03
CA VAL A 117 6.30 3.95 1.74
C VAL A 117 6.48 5.47 1.69
N VAL A 118 6.10 6.19 2.76
CA VAL A 118 6.29 7.65 2.85
C VAL A 118 7.76 8.01 2.71
N GLU A 119 8.63 7.35 3.48
CA GLU A 119 10.09 7.55 3.43
C GLU A 119 10.65 7.36 2.00
N ILE A 120 10.31 6.26 1.33
CA ILE A 120 10.80 5.96 -0.02
C ILE A 120 10.29 6.98 -1.03
N ILE A 121 9.03 7.35 -0.97
CA ILE A 121 8.45 8.33 -1.91
C ILE A 121 9.10 9.70 -1.72
N HIS A 122 9.34 10.16 -0.49
CA HIS A 122 10.07 11.41 -0.24
C HIS A 122 11.50 11.34 -0.79
N GLN A 123 12.19 10.21 -0.67
CA GLN A 123 13.52 10.03 -1.29
C GLN A 123 13.46 10.08 -2.82
N ILE A 124 12.38 9.61 -3.42
CA ILE A 124 12.16 9.73 -4.87
C ILE A 124 11.88 11.19 -5.26
N GLU A 125 11.05 11.89 -4.52
CA GLU A 125 10.74 13.31 -4.72
C GLU A 125 12.01 14.20 -4.59
N ASP A 126 12.89 13.84 -3.67
CA ASP A 126 14.19 14.50 -3.48
C ASP A 126 15.26 14.11 -4.52
N GLY A 127 14.95 13.21 -5.46
CA GLY A 127 15.90 12.71 -6.46
C GLY A 127 16.98 11.77 -5.91
N LYS A 128 16.87 11.32 -4.66
CA LYS A 128 17.81 10.36 -4.03
C LYS A 128 17.58 8.93 -4.49
N LEU A 129 16.35 8.61 -4.86
CA LEU A 129 15.93 7.33 -5.44
C LEU A 129 15.16 7.56 -6.73
N THR A 130 15.01 6.52 -7.52
CA THR A 130 14.12 6.46 -8.68
C THR A 130 13.08 5.37 -8.49
N PRO A 131 11.85 5.50 -9.01
CA PRO A 131 10.87 4.42 -9.04
C PRO A 131 11.47 3.17 -9.70
N SER A 132 11.58 2.07 -8.97
CA SER A 132 12.23 0.85 -9.47
C SER A 132 11.82 -0.38 -8.67
N PHE A 133 11.74 -1.55 -9.31
CA PHE A 133 11.53 -2.83 -8.63
C PHE A 133 12.60 -3.15 -7.57
N LYS A 134 13.81 -2.59 -7.68
CA LYS A 134 14.85 -2.73 -6.65
C LYS A 134 14.43 -2.16 -5.30
N ASN A 135 13.54 -1.16 -5.29
CA ASN A 135 13.08 -0.53 -4.05
C ASN A 135 12.26 -1.49 -3.16
N ILE A 136 11.88 -2.67 -3.67
CA ILE A 136 11.23 -3.70 -2.84
C ILE A 136 12.18 -4.22 -1.73
N GLU A 137 13.48 -4.13 -1.94
CA GLU A 137 14.48 -4.57 -0.96
C GLU A 137 14.53 -3.67 0.28
N LEU A 138 14.00 -2.46 0.19
CA LEU A 138 13.92 -1.51 1.30
C LEU A 138 12.82 -1.87 2.34
N PHE A 139 11.99 -2.87 2.04
CA PHE A 139 10.94 -3.39 2.93
C PHE A 139 11.39 -4.67 3.67
N ASN A 140 12.57 -4.68 4.19
CA ASN A 140 13.11 -5.79 4.99
C ASN A 140 12.67 -5.70 6.44
#